data_c76f370cfd24c3a0130256d2f6f04a55
#
_entry.id   c76f370cfd24c3a0130256d2f6f04a55
#
_cell.length_a   1.000
_cell.length_b   1.000
_cell.length_c   1.000
_cell.angle_alpha   90.00
_cell.angle_beta   90.00
_cell.angle_gamma   90.00
#
_symmetry.space_group_name_H-M   'P 1'
#
loop_
_entity.id
_entity.type
_entity.pdbx_description
1 polymer ?
#
loop_
_entity_poly.entity_id
_entity_poly.type
_entity_poly.pdbx_seq_one_letter_code
_entity_poly.pdbx_strand_id
1 'polypeptide(L)'
;RWRIEEAFNTVKRLLGLSYLWTGSLNGIQLQIWGTWIFYAILVDLGDAVADQLSLPIDAISLEMIYRGLYHFYVAHQKGQATDPIEYFAAPENRDLGIVKSPRKPNVKLIIAPFPERQRGADCFFFETSSQIPLTIAIQA
;
A
#
# COMPACT_ATOMS: atom_id res chain seq x y z
N ARG A 1 -22.10 4.92 -2.87
CA ARG A 1 -21.38 6.02 -3.56
C ARG A 1 -19.86 5.88 -3.41
N TRP A 2 -19.34 5.72 -2.20
CA TRP A 2 -17.91 5.57 -1.93
C TRP A 2 -17.28 4.35 -2.62
N ARG A 3 -17.98 3.23 -2.72
CA ARG A 3 -17.47 2.00 -3.37
C ARG A 3 -17.19 2.21 -4.87
N ILE A 4 -18.00 3.01 -5.54
CA ILE A 4 -17.80 3.32 -6.96
C ILE A 4 -16.53 4.18 -7.14
N GLU A 5 -16.34 5.17 -6.26
CA GLU A 5 -15.14 6.02 -6.29
C GLU A 5 -13.87 5.20 -6.00
N GLU A 6 -13.93 4.26 -5.07
CA GLU A 6 -12.83 3.34 -4.76
C GLU A 6 -12.52 2.42 -5.95
N ALA A 7 -13.54 1.87 -6.62
CA ALA A 7 -13.38 1.08 -7.82
C ALA A 7 -12.66 1.87 -8.93
N PHE A 8 -13.12 3.08 -9.22
CA PHE A 8 -12.49 3.95 -10.21
C PHE A 8 -11.05 4.32 -9.84
N ASN A 9 -10.77 4.58 -8.57
CA ASN A 9 -9.41 4.85 -8.09
C ASN A 9 -8.51 3.64 -8.27
N THR A 10 -8.98 2.44 -7.96
CA THR A 10 -8.24 1.20 -8.15
C THR A 10 -7.95 0.96 -9.63
N VAL A 11 -8.96 1.07 -10.49
CA VAL A 11 -8.83 0.88 -11.93
C VAL A 11 -7.86 1.90 -12.55
N LYS A 12 -7.95 3.16 -12.16
CA LYS A 12 -7.07 4.21 -12.69
C LYS A 12 -5.63 4.09 -12.19
N ARG A 13 -5.46 3.94 -10.89
CA ARG A 13 -4.13 3.99 -10.25
C ARG A 13 -3.39 2.66 -10.28
N LEU A 14 -4.10 1.58 -9.94
CA LEU A 14 -3.48 0.27 -9.79
C LEU A 14 -3.38 -0.46 -11.12
N LEU A 15 -4.47 -0.46 -11.90
CA LEU A 15 -4.54 -1.19 -13.17
C LEU A 15 -4.12 -0.34 -14.38
N GLY A 16 -3.70 0.91 -14.17
CA GLY A 16 -3.08 1.74 -15.17
C GLY A 16 -4.03 2.32 -16.22
N LEU A 17 -5.35 2.38 -15.97
CA LEU A 17 -6.30 2.99 -16.92
C LEU A 17 -6.14 4.51 -17.05
N SER A 18 -5.35 5.15 -16.18
CA SER A 18 -4.99 6.56 -16.32
C SER A 18 -4.08 6.85 -17.52
N TYR A 19 -3.49 5.82 -18.12
CA TYR A 19 -2.60 5.93 -19.24
C TYR A 19 -3.07 5.01 -20.40
N LEU A 20 -3.31 5.59 -21.56
CA LEU A 20 -3.69 4.84 -22.75
C LEU A 20 -2.44 4.47 -23.55
N TRP A 21 -2.24 3.18 -23.78
CA TRP A 21 -1.03 2.64 -24.43
C TRP A 21 -1.07 2.75 -25.95
N THR A 22 -2.26 2.97 -26.51
CA THR A 22 -2.48 3.00 -27.95
C THR A 22 -3.39 4.17 -28.31
N GLY A 23 -3.17 4.74 -29.52
CA GLY A 23 -4.02 5.79 -30.08
C GLY A 23 -5.17 5.24 -30.95
N SER A 24 -5.23 3.92 -31.20
CA SER A 24 -6.31 3.34 -32.01
C SER A 24 -7.57 3.15 -31.16
N LEU A 25 -8.74 3.43 -31.74
CA LEU A 25 -10.02 3.32 -31.05
C LEU A 25 -10.26 1.90 -30.50
N ASN A 26 -9.99 0.88 -31.31
CA ASN A 26 -10.14 -0.51 -30.91
C ASN A 26 -9.21 -0.88 -29.77
N GLY A 27 -7.96 -0.39 -29.79
CA GLY A 27 -7.00 -0.61 -28.72
C GLY A 27 -7.42 0.04 -27.40
N ILE A 28 -7.95 1.26 -27.45
CA ILE A 28 -8.49 1.96 -26.28
C ILE A 28 -9.66 1.19 -25.67
N GLN A 29 -10.61 0.74 -26.52
CA GLN A 29 -11.74 -0.06 -26.08
C GLN A 29 -11.28 -1.38 -25.43
N LEU A 30 -10.34 -2.08 -26.04
CA LEU A 30 -9.78 -3.32 -25.51
C LEU A 30 -9.13 -3.10 -24.15
N GLN A 31 -8.35 -2.03 -24.01
CA GLN A 31 -7.72 -1.68 -22.74
C GLN A 31 -8.75 -1.39 -21.65
N ILE A 32 -9.79 -0.61 -21.96
CA ILE A 32 -10.86 -0.29 -21.01
C ILE A 32 -11.55 -1.59 -20.55
N TRP A 33 -12.04 -2.40 -21.48
CA TRP A 33 -12.75 -3.63 -21.14
C TRP A 33 -11.86 -4.64 -20.42
N GLY A 34 -10.62 -4.84 -20.89
CA GLY A 34 -9.67 -5.73 -20.23
C GLY A 34 -9.37 -5.32 -18.80
N THR A 35 -9.22 -4.01 -18.56
CA THR A 35 -8.97 -3.50 -17.20
C THR A 35 -10.16 -3.72 -16.27
N TRP A 36 -11.38 -3.49 -16.74
CA TRP A 36 -12.59 -3.73 -15.93
C TRP A 36 -12.82 -5.21 -15.66
N ILE A 37 -12.59 -6.09 -16.64
CA ILE A 37 -12.67 -7.55 -16.44
C ILE A 37 -11.63 -7.98 -15.40
N PHE A 38 -10.41 -7.48 -15.49
CA PHE A 38 -9.36 -7.80 -14.52
C PHE A 38 -9.71 -7.29 -13.12
N TYR A 39 -10.30 -6.09 -13.02
CA TYR A 39 -10.79 -5.59 -11.73
C TYR A 39 -11.88 -6.50 -11.15
N ALA A 40 -12.83 -6.98 -11.94
CA ALA A 40 -13.87 -7.92 -11.48
C ALA A 40 -13.24 -9.21 -10.94
N ILE A 41 -12.29 -9.80 -11.66
CA ILE A 41 -11.55 -10.99 -11.20
C ILE A 41 -10.82 -10.73 -9.87
N LEU A 42 -10.21 -9.55 -9.69
CA LEU A 42 -9.57 -9.18 -8.44
C LEU A 42 -10.57 -9.07 -7.27
N VAL A 43 -11.76 -8.55 -7.52
CA VAL A 43 -12.81 -8.45 -6.50
C VAL A 43 -13.30 -9.83 -6.12
N ASP A 44 -13.57 -10.71 -7.10
CA ASP A 44 -14.00 -12.09 -6.86
C ASP A 44 -12.94 -12.87 -6.06
N LEU A 45 -11.68 -12.72 -6.43
CA LEU A 45 -10.58 -13.34 -5.68
C LEU A 45 -10.48 -12.78 -4.25
N GLY A 46 -10.67 -11.46 -4.10
CA GLY A 46 -10.66 -10.81 -2.79
C GLY A 46 -11.80 -11.29 -1.90
N ASP A 47 -12.98 -11.49 -2.47
CA ASP A 47 -14.15 -11.99 -1.76
C ASP A 47 -13.95 -13.45 -1.33
N ALA A 48 -13.45 -14.29 -2.21
CA ALA A 48 -13.14 -15.68 -1.89
C ALA A 48 -12.09 -15.83 -0.78
N VAL A 49 -11.04 -14.96 -0.77
CA VAL A 49 -10.05 -14.91 0.30
C VAL A 49 -10.66 -14.40 1.61
N ALA A 50 -11.57 -13.43 1.55
CA ALA A 50 -12.28 -12.90 2.70
C ALA A 50 -13.17 -13.99 3.35
N ASP A 51 -13.87 -14.75 2.54
CA ASP A 51 -14.70 -15.87 3.00
C ASP A 51 -13.87 -16.94 3.68
N GLN A 52 -12.73 -17.29 3.11
CA GLN A 52 -11.81 -18.28 3.71
C GLN A 52 -11.23 -17.82 5.03
N LEU A 53 -10.96 -16.52 5.17
CA LEU A 53 -10.48 -15.93 6.41
C LEU A 53 -11.61 -15.60 7.40
N SER A 54 -12.88 -15.75 7.01
CA SER A 54 -14.07 -15.34 7.78
C SER A 54 -14.04 -13.85 8.13
N LEU A 55 -13.58 -13.01 7.20
CA LEU A 55 -13.47 -11.56 7.35
C LEU A 55 -14.37 -10.85 6.34
N PRO A 56 -14.85 -9.63 6.65
CA PRO A 56 -15.56 -8.85 5.66
C PRO A 56 -14.61 -8.39 4.54
N ILE A 57 -15.08 -8.32 3.31
CA ILE A 57 -14.29 -7.89 2.14
C ILE A 57 -13.62 -6.53 2.34
N ASP A 58 -14.22 -5.64 3.12
CA ASP A 58 -13.68 -4.31 3.43
C ASP A 58 -12.36 -4.40 4.24
N ALA A 59 -12.12 -5.51 4.93
CA ALA A 59 -10.87 -5.77 5.64
C ALA A 59 -9.74 -6.26 4.70
N ILE A 60 -10.08 -6.66 3.48
CA ILE A 60 -9.11 -7.16 2.51
C ILE A 60 -8.59 -6.01 1.63
N SER A 61 -7.31 -6.02 1.33
CA SER A 61 -6.66 -5.05 0.47
C SER A 61 -6.50 -5.62 -0.95
N LEU A 62 -7.36 -5.20 -1.87
CA LEU A 62 -7.26 -5.60 -3.28
C LEU A 62 -5.91 -5.18 -3.90
N GLU A 63 -5.34 -4.05 -3.47
CA GLU A 63 -4.02 -3.61 -3.90
C GLU A 63 -2.93 -4.63 -3.53
N MET A 64 -3.00 -5.17 -2.32
CA MET A 64 -2.00 -6.15 -1.87
C MET A 64 -2.20 -7.52 -2.52
N ILE A 65 -3.44 -7.92 -2.81
CA ILE A 65 -3.71 -9.11 -3.63
C ILE A 65 -3.11 -8.93 -5.02
N TYR A 66 -3.36 -7.80 -5.68
CA TYR A 66 -2.79 -7.51 -6.99
C TYR A 66 -1.26 -7.60 -7.01
N ARG A 67 -0.60 -6.97 -6.04
CA ARG A 67 0.86 -7.04 -5.90
C ARG A 67 1.34 -8.45 -5.57
N GLY A 68 0.56 -9.18 -4.79
CA GLY A 68 0.83 -10.56 -4.39
C GLY A 68 0.71 -11.57 -5.53
N LEU A 69 -0.03 -11.27 -6.61
CA LEU A 69 -0.17 -12.17 -7.75
C LEU A 69 1.18 -12.57 -8.37
N TYR A 70 2.15 -11.66 -8.37
CA TYR A 70 3.51 -11.99 -8.84
C TYR A 70 4.17 -13.04 -7.94
N HIS A 71 4.04 -12.91 -6.63
CA HIS A 71 4.59 -13.87 -5.68
C HIS A 71 3.89 -15.23 -5.78
N PHE A 72 2.58 -15.22 -5.94
CA PHE A 72 1.81 -16.43 -6.22
C PHE A 72 2.29 -17.11 -7.51
N TYR A 73 2.44 -16.35 -8.59
CA TYR A 73 2.92 -16.88 -9.86
C TYR A 73 4.28 -17.58 -9.72
N VAL A 74 5.22 -16.95 -9.02
CA VAL A 74 6.54 -17.54 -8.76
C VAL A 74 6.44 -18.81 -7.91
N ALA A 75 5.60 -18.83 -6.88
CA ALA A 75 5.35 -19.99 -6.05
C ALA A 75 4.69 -21.13 -6.84
N HIS A 76 3.74 -20.81 -7.71
CA HIS A 76 3.09 -21.76 -8.59
C HIS A 76 4.09 -22.41 -9.57
N GLN A 77 4.98 -21.62 -10.18
CA GLN A 77 6.04 -22.15 -11.06
C GLN A 77 6.99 -23.11 -10.35
N LYS A 78 7.20 -22.92 -9.06
CA LYS A 78 8.00 -23.83 -8.22
C LYS A 78 7.22 -25.04 -7.69
N GLY A 79 5.92 -25.15 -8.01
CA GLY A 79 5.05 -26.22 -7.51
C GLY A 79 4.71 -26.10 -6.01
N GLN A 80 4.93 -24.92 -5.41
CA GLN A 80 4.69 -24.65 -3.98
C GLN A 80 3.26 -24.18 -3.71
N ALA A 81 2.57 -23.66 -4.72
CA ALA A 81 1.20 -23.19 -4.61
C ALA A 81 0.39 -23.63 -5.83
N THR A 82 -0.82 -24.11 -5.60
CA THR A 82 -1.74 -24.55 -6.67
C THR A 82 -2.92 -23.61 -6.77
N ASP A 83 -3.54 -23.27 -5.63
CA ASP A 83 -4.71 -22.41 -5.54
C ASP A 83 -4.33 -21.01 -5.04
N PRO A 84 -4.70 -19.96 -5.75
CA PRO A 84 -4.46 -18.59 -5.30
C PRO A 84 -5.21 -18.25 -4.01
N ILE A 85 -6.41 -18.82 -3.78
CA ILE A 85 -7.21 -18.52 -2.59
C ILE A 85 -6.50 -19.08 -1.35
N GLU A 86 -6.09 -20.33 -1.39
CA GLU A 86 -5.31 -20.96 -0.30
C GLU A 86 -4.00 -20.22 -0.04
N TYR A 87 -3.31 -19.84 -1.12
CA TYR A 87 -2.05 -19.10 -1.01
C TYR A 87 -2.20 -17.77 -0.27
N PHE A 88 -3.21 -16.98 -0.64
CA PHE A 88 -3.44 -15.69 0.01
C PHE A 88 -4.05 -15.80 1.41
N ALA A 89 -4.78 -16.87 1.71
CA ALA A 89 -5.32 -17.13 3.04
C ALA A 89 -4.30 -17.78 3.99
N ALA A 90 -3.19 -18.31 3.48
CA ALA A 90 -2.19 -18.98 4.29
C ALA A 90 -1.58 -18.05 5.36
N PRO A 91 -1.42 -18.53 6.60
CA PRO A 91 -0.87 -17.72 7.69
C PRO A 91 0.59 -17.29 7.42
N GLU A 92 1.32 -18.05 6.61
CA GLU A 92 2.69 -17.76 6.18
C GLU A 92 2.77 -16.49 5.30
N ASN A 93 1.69 -16.20 4.57
CA ASN A 93 1.61 -15.07 3.66
C ASN A 93 0.93 -13.83 4.28
N ARG A 94 0.69 -13.82 5.59
CA ARG A 94 0.12 -12.67 6.31
C ARG A 94 0.97 -11.41 6.17
N ASP A 95 2.29 -11.56 6.05
CA ASP A 95 3.23 -10.45 5.88
C ASP A 95 3.06 -9.72 4.54
N LEU A 96 2.36 -10.32 3.58
CA LEU A 96 1.97 -9.62 2.35
C LEU A 96 1.00 -8.46 2.59
N GLY A 97 0.47 -8.31 3.82
CA GLY A 97 -0.41 -7.21 4.18
C GLY A 97 -1.78 -7.24 3.51
N ILE A 98 -2.28 -8.44 3.18
CA ILE A 98 -3.57 -8.64 2.53
C ILE A 98 -4.72 -8.17 3.43
N VAL A 99 -4.61 -8.42 4.74
CA VAL A 99 -5.56 -7.92 5.72
C VAL A 99 -5.16 -6.50 6.14
N LYS A 100 -6.06 -5.55 5.92
CA LYS A 100 -5.85 -4.15 6.32
C LYS A 100 -5.68 -4.05 7.84
N SER A 101 -4.55 -3.55 8.29
CA SER A 101 -4.38 -3.21 9.71
C SER A 101 -5.25 -2.00 10.07
N PRO A 102 -5.92 -2.00 11.25
CA PRO A 102 -6.67 -0.84 11.70
C PRO A 102 -5.73 0.37 11.74
N ARG A 103 -6.19 1.49 11.16
CA ARG A 103 -5.40 2.74 11.19
C ARG A 103 -5.18 3.11 12.65
N LYS A 104 -3.93 3.27 13.05
CA LYS A 104 -3.61 3.88 14.35
C LYS A 104 -4.28 5.25 14.41
N PRO A 105 -4.99 5.57 15.51
CA PRO A 105 -5.57 6.90 15.65
C PRO A 105 -4.45 7.93 15.47
N ASN A 106 -4.72 8.97 14.66
CA ASN A 106 -3.78 10.08 14.52
C ASN A 106 -3.54 10.67 15.90
N VAL A 107 -2.40 10.35 16.50
CA VAL A 107 -1.93 11.07 17.67
C VAL A 107 -1.70 12.50 17.17
N LYS A 108 -2.55 13.44 17.60
CA LYS A 108 -2.30 14.86 17.38
C LYS A 108 -0.94 15.13 18.02
N LEU A 109 0.09 15.26 17.21
CA LEU A 109 1.35 15.81 17.67
C LEU A 109 1.02 17.21 18.20
N ILE A 110 1.03 17.34 19.53
CA ILE A 110 1.01 18.65 20.18
C ILE A 110 2.41 19.20 19.87
N ILE A 111 2.49 19.91 18.75
CA ILE A 111 3.69 20.68 18.42
C ILE A 111 3.76 21.74 19.50
N ALA A 112 4.71 21.63 20.43
CA ALA A 112 5.00 22.69 21.36
C ALA A 112 5.22 24.00 20.56
N PRO A 113 4.59 25.11 20.97
CA PRO A 113 4.76 26.35 20.25
C PRO A 113 6.26 26.65 20.15
N PHE A 114 6.70 26.99 18.93
CA PHE A 114 8.06 27.42 18.70
C PHE A 114 8.40 28.53 19.72
N PRO A 115 9.53 28.44 20.41
CA PRO A 115 9.96 29.53 21.28
C PRO A 115 10.05 30.79 20.40
N GLU A 116 9.31 31.84 20.80
CA GLU A 116 9.38 33.11 20.12
C GLU A 116 10.85 33.54 20.03
N ARG A 117 11.31 33.72 18.79
CA ARG A 117 12.64 34.25 18.53
C ARG A 117 12.65 35.65 19.11
N GLN A 118 13.25 35.82 20.29
CA GLN A 118 13.54 37.14 20.85
C GLN A 118 14.31 37.92 19.78
N ARG A 119 13.64 38.93 19.19
CA ARG A 119 14.30 39.96 18.38
C ARG A 119 15.03 40.88 19.36
N GLY A 120 16.24 40.57 19.67
CA GLY A 120 17.11 41.42 20.46
C GLY A 120 18.54 41.12 20.03
N ALA A 121 19.08 42.08 19.30
CA ALA A 121 20.49 42.39 19.12
C ALA A 121 21.49 41.37 19.69
N ASP A 122 22.27 40.76 18.81
CA ASP A 122 23.73 40.89 18.80
C ASP A 122 24.27 39.91 17.78
N CYS A 123 24.74 40.50 16.67
CA CYS A 123 25.68 39.85 15.77
C CYS A 123 26.99 39.71 16.52
N PHE A 124 27.39 38.53 16.94
CA PHE A 124 28.79 38.25 17.24
C PHE A 124 29.16 36.79 16.95
N PHE A 125 30.08 36.70 16.00
CA PHE A 125 31.17 35.77 15.84
C PHE A 125 30.89 34.25 15.80
N PHE A 126 31.16 33.76 14.62
CA PHE A 126 31.45 32.38 14.27
C PHE A 126 32.73 31.92 14.99
N GLU A 127 32.61 31.01 15.91
CA GLU A 127 33.78 30.29 16.42
C GLU A 127 33.54 28.79 16.24
N THR A 128 34.30 28.26 15.30
CA THR A 128 34.44 26.84 15.01
C THR A 128 35.13 26.18 16.21
N SER A 129 34.42 25.24 16.85
CA SER A 129 35.13 24.22 17.62
C SER A 129 34.35 22.91 17.57
N SER A 130 35.00 21.99 16.90
CA SER A 130 34.73 20.56 16.84
C SER A 130 34.68 19.95 18.25
N GLN A 131 33.56 19.23 18.57
CA GLN A 131 33.65 17.98 19.30
C GLN A 131 32.22 17.39 19.44
N ILE A 132 31.99 16.30 18.74
CA ILE A 132 30.87 15.40 18.96
C ILE A 132 31.37 14.27 19.85
N PRO A 133 30.83 14.03 21.03
CA PRO A 133 31.01 12.74 21.69
C PRO A 133 29.87 11.81 21.35
N LEU A 134 30.15 10.81 20.55
CA LEU A 134 29.40 9.57 20.44
C LEU A 134 29.46 8.85 21.81
N THR A 135 28.32 8.75 22.47
CA THR A 135 28.16 7.78 23.55
C THR A 135 26.90 6.95 23.25
N ILE A 136 27.16 5.80 22.65
CA ILE A 136 26.20 4.72 22.54
C ILE A 136 26.22 4.00 23.89
N ALA A 137 25.13 4.08 24.65
CA ALA A 137 24.91 3.21 25.79
C ALA A 137 23.90 2.13 25.39
N ILE A 138 24.44 0.93 25.11
CA ILE A 138 23.67 -0.33 25.08
C ILE A 138 23.54 -0.75 26.54
N GLN A 139 22.32 -0.93 27.02
CA GLN A 139 22.04 -1.74 28.21
C GLN A 139 20.89 -2.68 27.95
N ALA A 140 21.16 -3.88 28.22
CA ALA A 140 20.58 -5.19 28.33
C ALA A 140 19.07 -5.28 28.56
#